data_a8344043bd99422a104acc122e8158ac
#
_entry.id   a8344043bd99422a104acc122e8158ac
#
_cell.length_a   1.000
_cell.length_b   1.000
_cell.length_c   1.000
_cell.angle_alpha   90.00
_cell.angle_beta   90.00
_cell.angle_gamma   90.00
#
_symmetry.space_group_name_H-M   'P 1'
#
loop_
_entity.id
_entity.type
_entity.pdbx_description
1 polymer ?
#
loop_
_entity_poly.entity_id
_entity_poly.type
_entity_poly.pdbx_seq_one_letter_code
_entity_poly.pdbx_strand_id
1 'polypeptide(L)'
;MINELRLHYPVPFVRRVLSVSASGYYSWQDRPLSKRDREEMRLELEIKAAHRRTRQTYGPERLQHDLAENGVRVGICRIKRIRKKLGLRSKQKRKFKVTTDFRHGLPVTDNLLDQHFKVYEPNKVWLSDITYIPTDEGWLYLAGHKDIFNGEIVGYAMGERLSKNLINQSLFRAVTAKRPPKGLLHHSDRGSQYCSYEYRQLLQQLGVRVSMSGKGNCYDNAPMESFWGTLKQELIHHRHYTSRRQAMQEITEYIEIFYNRQRLQAKLGFLSPAAYTKRFYAGLLAA
;
A
#
# COMPACT_ATOMS: atom_id res chain seq x y z
N MET A 1 16.67 33.94 23.88
CA MET A 1 16.80 34.82 25.09
C MET A 1 17.03 36.28 24.73
N ILE A 2 18.23 36.76 24.20
CA ILE A 2 18.37 38.20 23.84
C ILE A 2 17.33 38.65 22.81
N ASN A 3 17.05 37.87 21.81
CA ASN A 3 16.03 38.18 20.79
C ASN A 3 14.59 38.24 21.31
N GLU A 4 14.28 37.60 22.39
CA GLU A 4 12.99 37.66 23.07
C GLU A 4 12.93 38.88 23.98
N LEU A 5 13.99 39.11 24.75
CA LEU A 5 14.08 40.24 25.66
C LEU A 5 14.15 41.60 24.95
N ARG A 6 14.70 41.70 23.70
CA ARG A 6 14.74 42.95 22.93
C ARG A 6 13.36 43.47 22.53
N LEU A 7 12.31 42.67 22.66
CA LEU A 7 10.93 43.17 22.46
C LEU A 7 10.47 44.08 23.64
N HIS A 8 11.12 43.98 24.78
CA HIS A 8 10.73 44.66 26.04
C HIS A 8 11.82 45.61 26.54
N TYR A 9 13.10 45.37 26.20
CA TYR A 9 14.24 46.12 26.70
C TYR A 9 15.23 46.47 25.61
N PRO A 10 15.92 47.64 25.74
CA PRO A 10 16.97 48.02 24.76
C PRO A 10 18.09 46.98 24.70
N VAL A 11 18.53 46.61 23.50
CA VAL A 11 19.60 45.63 23.26
C VAL A 11 20.89 45.91 24.06
N PRO A 12 21.38 47.17 24.20
CA PRO A 12 22.57 47.48 25.00
C PRO A 12 22.42 47.11 26.47
N PHE A 13 21.23 47.31 27.06
CA PHE A 13 20.91 46.96 28.44
C PHE A 13 20.91 45.43 28.60
N VAL A 14 20.16 44.71 27.76
CA VAL A 14 20.08 43.23 27.82
C VAL A 14 21.46 42.57 27.67
N ARG A 15 22.29 43.10 26.76
CA ARG A 15 23.66 42.61 26.56
C ARG A 15 24.54 42.81 27.78
N ARG A 16 24.45 43.96 28.44
CA ARG A 16 25.20 44.26 29.64
C ARG A 16 24.82 43.30 30.77
N VAL A 17 23.53 43.10 31.01
CA VAL A 17 23.01 42.19 32.04
C VAL A 17 23.46 40.74 31.75
N LEU A 18 23.48 40.30 30.51
CA LEU A 18 23.87 38.94 30.12
C LEU A 18 25.37 38.78 29.86
N SER A 19 26.20 39.82 30.09
CA SER A 19 27.65 39.82 29.88
C SER A 19 28.05 39.42 28.46
N VAL A 20 27.27 39.85 27.44
CA VAL A 20 27.53 39.55 26.03
C VAL A 20 28.09 40.78 25.32
N SER A 21 29.25 40.64 24.61
CA SER A 21 29.87 41.73 23.84
C SER A 21 28.98 42.17 22.66
N ALA A 22 29.14 43.45 22.26
CA ALA A 22 28.38 43.97 21.12
C ALA A 22 28.72 43.22 19.86
N SER A 23 30.01 43.06 19.58
CA SER A 23 30.50 42.31 18.41
C SER A 23 30.01 40.89 18.38
N GLY A 24 30.08 40.19 19.52
CA GLY A 24 29.57 38.80 19.66
C GLY A 24 28.08 38.68 19.35
N TYR A 25 27.28 39.62 19.85
CA TYR A 25 25.83 39.61 19.56
C TYR A 25 25.52 39.84 18.08
N TYR A 26 26.10 40.89 17.46
CA TYR A 26 25.83 41.17 16.06
C TYR A 26 26.43 40.13 15.11
N SER A 27 27.64 39.64 15.38
CA SER A 27 28.22 38.50 14.62
C SER A 27 27.40 37.23 14.73
N TRP A 28 26.75 37.01 15.87
CA TRP A 28 25.81 35.88 16.03
C TRP A 28 24.51 36.13 15.25
N GLN A 29 23.96 37.34 15.30
CA GLN A 29 22.74 37.73 14.59
C GLN A 29 22.89 37.61 13.08
N ASP A 30 24.04 38.08 12.53
CA ASP A 30 24.31 38.09 11.09
C ASP A 30 24.96 36.78 10.59
N ARG A 31 25.15 35.83 11.50
CA ARG A 31 25.81 34.57 11.14
C ARG A 31 24.98 33.80 10.12
N PRO A 32 25.53 33.48 8.94
CA PRO A 32 24.86 32.65 7.96
C PRO A 32 24.64 31.24 8.51
N LEU A 33 23.60 30.60 8.06
CA LEU A 33 23.31 29.19 8.43
C LEU A 33 24.53 28.30 8.19
N SER A 34 24.88 27.48 9.14
CA SER A 34 25.98 26.52 8.99
C SER A 34 25.70 25.55 7.83
N LYS A 35 26.74 24.93 7.28
CA LYS A 35 26.58 23.85 6.28
C LYS A 35 25.63 22.76 6.77
N ARG A 36 25.75 22.40 8.05
CA ARG A 36 24.91 21.40 8.70
C ARG A 36 23.44 21.82 8.75
N ASP A 37 23.15 23.08 9.10
CA ASP A 37 21.78 23.58 9.18
C ASP A 37 21.11 23.64 7.80
N ARG A 38 21.88 24.08 6.79
CA ARG A 38 21.40 24.09 5.40
C ARG A 38 21.09 22.68 4.89
N GLU A 39 21.93 21.71 5.20
CA GLU A 39 21.70 20.32 4.84
C GLU A 39 20.50 19.72 5.60
N GLU A 40 20.34 20.06 6.88
CA GLU A 40 19.18 19.64 7.68
C GLU A 40 17.87 20.20 7.09
N MET A 41 17.83 21.50 6.76
CA MET A 41 16.68 22.13 6.12
C MET A 41 16.34 21.49 4.77
N ARG A 42 17.36 21.24 3.93
CA ARG A 42 17.15 20.52 2.67
C ARG A 42 16.54 19.14 2.91
N LEU A 43 17.07 18.39 3.85
CA LEU A 43 16.59 17.05 4.16
C LEU A 43 15.16 17.06 4.75
N GLU A 44 14.80 18.08 5.51
CA GLU A 44 13.42 18.28 5.99
C GLU A 44 12.44 18.44 4.82
N LEU A 45 12.82 19.21 3.80
CA LEU A 45 12.01 19.39 2.60
C LEU A 45 11.87 18.08 1.81
N GLU A 46 12.97 17.36 1.61
CA GLU A 46 12.96 16.06 0.92
C GLU A 46 12.09 15.02 1.64
N ILE A 47 12.19 14.94 2.97
CA ILE A 47 11.36 14.03 3.77
C ILE A 47 9.88 14.42 3.72
N LYS A 48 9.55 15.73 3.76
CA LYS A 48 8.17 16.21 3.58
C LYS A 48 7.63 15.84 2.20
N ALA A 49 8.42 16.05 1.15
CA ALA A 49 8.04 15.73 -0.23
C ALA A 49 7.82 14.21 -0.39
N ALA A 50 8.76 13.39 0.08
CA ALA A 50 8.65 11.94 0.08
C ALA A 50 7.41 11.46 0.85
N HIS A 51 7.15 12.00 2.04
CA HIS A 51 5.98 11.66 2.84
C HIS A 51 4.66 11.98 2.12
N ARG A 52 4.58 13.10 1.40
CA ARG A 52 3.40 13.47 0.59
C ARG A 52 3.25 12.56 -0.64
N ARG A 53 4.34 12.37 -1.40
CA ARG A 53 4.38 11.51 -2.61
C ARG A 53 3.93 10.08 -2.30
N THR A 54 4.33 9.54 -1.16
CA THR A 54 3.97 8.19 -0.71
C THR A 54 2.63 8.15 0.05
N ARG A 55 1.74 9.12 -0.19
CA ARG A 55 0.38 9.23 0.39
C ARG A 55 0.35 9.20 1.92
N GLN A 56 1.47 9.57 2.56
CA GLN A 56 1.65 9.56 4.02
C GLN A 56 1.56 8.13 4.62
N THR A 57 1.79 7.09 3.84
CA THR A 57 1.64 5.70 4.29
C THR A 57 2.95 5.06 4.74
N TYR A 58 4.11 5.65 4.35
CA TYR A 58 5.42 5.06 4.60
C TYR A 58 5.94 5.32 6.01
N GLY A 59 6.41 4.23 6.64
CA GLY A 59 7.27 4.29 7.82
C GLY A 59 8.71 4.71 7.46
N PRO A 60 9.58 4.88 8.48
CA PRO A 60 10.96 5.34 8.26
C PRO A 60 11.76 4.48 7.26
N GLU A 61 11.59 3.17 7.30
CA GLU A 61 12.31 2.23 6.42
C GLU A 61 11.94 2.40 4.95
N ARG A 62 10.63 2.39 4.64
CA ARG A 62 10.18 2.63 3.26
C ARG A 62 10.56 4.02 2.76
N LEU A 63 10.51 5.05 3.64
CA LEU A 63 10.97 6.39 3.28
C LEU A 63 12.46 6.43 2.99
N GLN A 64 13.28 5.64 3.69
CA GLN A 64 14.70 5.54 3.42
C GLN A 64 14.97 5.00 2.00
N HIS A 65 14.27 3.95 1.61
CA HIS A 65 14.37 3.38 0.26
C HIS A 65 13.86 4.34 -0.80
N ASP A 66 12.71 4.97 -0.60
CA ASP A 66 12.15 5.97 -1.52
C ASP A 66 13.08 7.18 -1.70
N LEU A 67 13.68 7.68 -0.62
CA LEU A 67 14.66 8.77 -0.69
C LEU A 67 15.93 8.34 -1.45
N ALA A 68 16.43 7.13 -1.20
CA ALA A 68 17.60 6.59 -1.88
C ALA A 68 17.38 6.43 -3.39
N GLU A 69 16.22 5.96 -3.82
CA GLU A 69 15.82 5.89 -5.23
C GLU A 69 15.78 7.28 -5.90
N ASN A 70 15.47 8.33 -5.12
CA ASN A 70 15.48 9.73 -5.57
C ASN A 70 16.82 10.44 -5.32
N GLY A 71 17.90 9.70 -5.10
CA GLY A 71 19.26 10.24 -4.96
C GLY A 71 19.61 10.81 -3.59
N VAL A 72 18.73 10.68 -2.59
CA VAL A 72 18.94 11.20 -1.23
C VAL A 72 19.30 10.07 -0.27
N ARG A 73 20.60 9.86 -0.05
CA ARG A 73 21.10 8.85 0.89
C ARG A 73 21.13 9.40 2.32
N VAL A 74 20.35 8.82 3.22
CA VAL A 74 20.22 9.25 4.61
C VAL A 74 19.99 8.07 5.55
N GLY A 75 20.60 8.12 6.74
CA GLY A 75 20.42 7.07 7.76
C GLY A 75 19.04 7.09 8.40
N ILE A 76 18.52 5.93 8.75
CA ILE A 76 17.17 5.75 9.32
C ILE A 76 16.96 6.54 10.63
N CYS A 77 18.01 6.66 11.47
CA CYS A 77 17.92 7.43 12.72
C CYS A 77 17.68 8.92 12.45
N ARG A 78 18.32 9.47 11.41
CA ARG A 78 18.13 10.88 11.01
C ARG A 78 16.71 11.10 10.46
N ILE A 79 16.19 10.15 9.65
CA ILE A 79 14.80 10.17 9.19
C ILE A 79 13.82 10.15 10.37
N LYS A 80 14.00 9.24 11.34
CA LYS A 80 13.15 9.14 12.54
C LYS A 80 13.14 10.45 13.32
N ARG A 81 14.31 11.06 13.54
CA ARG A 81 14.47 12.34 14.26
C ARG A 81 13.74 13.48 13.54
N ILE A 82 13.95 13.63 12.22
CA ILE A 82 13.32 14.69 11.43
C ILE A 82 11.81 14.48 11.36
N ARG A 83 11.32 13.27 11.14
CA ARG A 83 9.89 12.97 11.17
C ARG A 83 9.25 13.36 12.51
N LYS A 84 9.92 13.08 13.64
CA LYS A 84 9.46 13.50 14.98
C LYS A 84 9.41 15.01 15.09
N LYS A 85 10.48 15.72 14.66
CA LYS A 85 10.56 17.20 14.65
C LYS A 85 9.41 17.82 13.83
N LEU A 86 9.08 17.23 12.68
CA LEU A 86 8.06 17.71 11.76
C LEU A 86 6.64 17.20 12.07
N GLY A 87 6.45 16.41 13.13
CA GLY A 87 5.15 15.82 13.48
C GLY A 87 4.61 14.82 12.43
N LEU A 88 5.46 14.27 11.55
CA LEU A 88 5.02 13.38 10.47
C LEU A 88 4.74 11.96 10.99
N ARG A 89 3.49 11.53 10.83
CA ARG A 89 3.04 10.18 11.19
C ARG A 89 2.50 9.45 9.96
N SER A 90 2.75 8.14 9.91
CA SER A 90 2.14 7.30 8.86
C SER A 90 0.66 7.12 9.14
N LYS A 91 -0.16 7.16 8.10
CA LYS A 91 -1.58 6.84 8.20
C LYS A 91 -1.75 5.38 8.62
N GLN A 92 -2.39 5.14 9.74
CA GLN A 92 -2.78 3.83 10.23
C GLN A 92 -4.08 3.96 11.02
N LYS A 93 -5.14 3.30 10.55
CA LYS A 93 -6.41 3.25 11.25
C LYS A 93 -6.86 1.79 11.28
N ARG A 94 -6.74 1.13 12.42
CA ARG A 94 -7.17 -0.26 12.59
C ARG A 94 -8.67 -0.30 12.90
N LYS A 95 -9.45 -0.93 12.01
CA LYS A 95 -10.78 -1.45 12.33
C LYS A 95 -10.84 -2.88 11.80
N PHE A 96 -11.20 -3.84 12.66
CA PHE A 96 -11.35 -5.24 12.28
C PHE A 96 -12.83 -5.64 12.42
N LYS A 97 -13.38 -6.32 11.40
CA LYS A 97 -14.71 -6.94 11.44
C LYS A 97 -14.69 -8.18 10.56
N VAL A 98 -15.06 -9.34 11.12
CA VAL A 98 -15.27 -10.60 10.37
C VAL A 98 -16.62 -10.53 9.66
N THR A 99 -16.68 -10.94 8.38
CA THR A 99 -17.85 -10.66 7.53
C THR A 99 -18.25 -11.77 6.56
N THR A 100 -17.61 -12.93 6.57
CA THR A 100 -17.91 -14.00 5.61
C THR A 100 -18.88 -15.01 6.21
N ASP A 101 -20.00 -15.29 5.51
CA ASP A 101 -20.94 -16.38 5.84
C ASP A 101 -20.64 -17.61 4.96
N PHE A 102 -20.31 -18.73 5.60
CA PHE A 102 -19.92 -20.00 4.94
C PHE A 102 -21.04 -21.03 4.88
N ARG A 103 -22.29 -20.67 5.20
CA ARG A 103 -23.41 -21.60 5.33
C ARG A 103 -24.14 -21.80 4.01
N HIS A 104 -23.59 -22.60 3.11
CA HIS A 104 -24.30 -23.05 1.91
C HIS A 104 -23.92 -24.49 1.53
N GLY A 105 -24.85 -25.20 0.86
CA GLY A 105 -24.68 -26.58 0.38
C GLY A 105 -24.06 -26.71 -1.03
N LEU A 106 -23.34 -25.69 -1.53
CA LEU A 106 -22.73 -25.72 -2.87
C LEU A 106 -21.46 -26.59 -2.88
N PRO A 107 -21.11 -27.20 -4.05
CA PRO A 107 -19.91 -28.02 -4.16
C PRO A 107 -18.63 -27.25 -3.88
N VAL A 108 -17.79 -27.79 -3.02
CA VAL A 108 -16.50 -27.22 -2.61
C VAL A 108 -15.38 -28.06 -3.21
N THR A 109 -14.29 -27.41 -3.60
CA THR A 109 -13.07 -28.05 -4.11
C THR A 109 -12.03 -28.16 -2.99
N ASP A 110 -11.13 -29.13 -3.10
CA ASP A 110 -10.05 -29.34 -2.13
C ASP A 110 -9.09 -28.14 -2.04
N ASN A 111 -8.47 -27.99 -0.87
CA ASN A 111 -7.43 -26.99 -0.67
C ASN A 111 -6.11 -27.49 -1.25
N LEU A 112 -5.83 -27.14 -2.51
CA LEU A 112 -4.59 -27.51 -3.19
C LEU A 112 -3.44 -26.53 -2.87
N LEU A 113 -3.74 -25.34 -2.33
CA LEU A 113 -2.74 -24.34 -1.99
C LEU A 113 -2.08 -24.64 -0.65
N ASP A 114 -2.86 -25.13 0.32
CA ASP A 114 -2.43 -25.54 1.66
C ASP A 114 -1.42 -24.58 2.29
N GLN A 115 -1.69 -23.27 2.23
CA GLN A 115 -0.83 -22.19 2.75
C GLN A 115 0.58 -22.13 2.14
N HIS A 116 0.84 -22.81 1.04
CA HIS A 116 2.12 -22.76 0.32
C HIS A 116 2.21 -21.47 -0.51
N PHE A 117 2.44 -20.34 0.16
CA PHE A 117 2.50 -19.02 -0.48
C PHE A 117 3.85 -18.67 -1.11
N LYS A 118 4.79 -19.61 -1.14
CA LYS A 118 6.09 -19.39 -1.77
C LYS A 118 6.03 -19.80 -3.23
N VAL A 119 5.92 -18.80 -4.12
CA VAL A 119 5.79 -18.99 -5.56
C VAL A 119 6.99 -18.30 -6.23
N TYR A 120 7.60 -18.94 -7.23
CA TYR A 120 8.86 -18.51 -7.84
C TYR A 120 8.70 -17.86 -9.21
N GLU A 121 7.52 -17.96 -9.80
CA GLU A 121 7.21 -17.43 -11.13
C GLU A 121 5.86 -16.69 -11.14
N PRO A 122 5.73 -15.63 -11.95
CA PRO A 122 4.47 -14.91 -12.08
C PRO A 122 3.38 -15.77 -12.71
N ASN A 123 2.14 -15.49 -12.36
CA ASN A 123 0.94 -16.12 -12.92
C ASN A 123 0.85 -17.65 -12.72
N LYS A 124 1.46 -18.19 -11.66
CA LYS A 124 1.30 -19.60 -11.27
C LYS A 124 0.20 -19.79 -10.23
N VAL A 125 0.03 -18.83 -9.33
CA VAL A 125 -0.98 -18.90 -8.26
C VAL A 125 -1.62 -17.52 -8.09
N TRP A 126 -2.93 -17.46 -8.28
CA TRP A 126 -3.73 -16.28 -7.97
C TRP A 126 -4.68 -16.54 -6.82
N LEU A 127 -4.74 -15.61 -5.90
CA LEU A 127 -5.76 -15.56 -4.84
C LEU A 127 -6.89 -14.63 -5.24
N SER A 128 -8.12 -15.02 -4.94
CA SER A 128 -9.31 -14.20 -5.19
C SER A 128 -10.12 -14.01 -3.91
N ASP A 129 -10.67 -12.82 -3.77
CA ASP A 129 -11.55 -12.48 -2.66
C ASP A 129 -12.40 -11.25 -2.99
N ILE A 130 -13.44 -11.01 -2.18
CA ILE A 130 -14.32 -9.87 -2.29
C ILE A 130 -14.29 -9.08 -1.00
N THR A 131 -14.20 -7.76 -1.14
CA THR A 131 -14.39 -6.85 -0.01
C THR A 131 -15.46 -5.82 -0.33
N TYR A 132 -15.90 -5.08 0.68
CA TYR A 132 -16.88 -4.03 0.52
C TYR A 132 -16.45 -2.74 1.20
N ILE A 133 -16.87 -1.64 0.60
CA ILE A 133 -16.53 -0.27 0.93
C ILE A 133 -17.82 0.51 1.20
N PRO A 134 -17.93 1.22 2.33
CA PRO A 134 -19.10 2.04 2.61
C PRO A 134 -19.07 3.32 1.78
N THR A 135 -20.25 3.68 1.24
CA THR A 135 -20.52 4.98 0.61
C THR A 135 -21.91 5.48 1.07
N ASP A 136 -22.25 6.75 0.85
CA ASP A 136 -23.56 7.28 1.20
C ASP A 136 -24.68 6.66 0.33
N GLU A 137 -24.31 6.16 -0.86
CA GLU A 137 -25.21 5.40 -1.74
C GLU A 137 -25.37 3.93 -1.34
N GLY A 138 -24.73 3.49 -0.23
CA GLY A 138 -24.68 2.11 0.24
C GLY A 138 -23.37 1.42 -0.09
N TRP A 139 -23.36 0.09 -0.03
CA TRP A 139 -22.13 -0.69 -0.23
C TRP A 139 -21.64 -0.66 -1.68
N LEU A 140 -20.33 -0.51 -1.84
CA LEU A 140 -19.61 -0.82 -3.06
C LEU A 140 -18.83 -2.12 -2.84
N TYR A 141 -19.06 -3.12 -3.68
CA TYR A 141 -18.35 -4.41 -3.67
C TYR A 141 -17.16 -4.36 -4.61
N LEU A 142 -16.03 -4.89 -4.15
CA LEU A 142 -14.79 -4.96 -4.90
C LEU A 142 -14.31 -6.42 -4.90
N ALA A 143 -14.35 -7.07 -6.06
CA ALA A 143 -13.74 -8.39 -6.29
C ALA A 143 -12.35 -8.19 -6.90
N GLY A 144 -11.36 -8.98 -6.47
CA GLY A 144 -10.00 -8.86 -6.96
C GLY A 144 -9.24 -10.17 -7.03
N HIS A 145 -8.25 -10.20 -7.89
CA HIS A 145 -7.29 -11.30 -8.06
C HIS A 145 -5.88 -10.79 -7.81
N LYS A 146 -5.13 -11.52 -7.00
CA LYS A 146 -3.77 -11.19 -6.60
C LYS A 146 -2.81 -12.31 -6.98
N ASP A 147 -1.76 -11.97 -7.71
CA ASP A 147 -0.64 -12.87 -7.94
C ASP A 147 0.21 -12.98 -6.67
N ILE A 148 0.41 -14.20 -6.18
CA ILE A 148 1.21 -14.43 -4.96
C ILE A 148 2.69 -14.13 -5.19
N PHE A 149 3.20 -14.38 -6.39
CA PHE A 149 4.62 -14.20 -6.74
C PHE A 149 5.12 -12.79 -6.39
N ASN A 150 4.43 -11.77 -6.90
CA ASN A 150 4.84 -10.37 -6.75
C ASN A 150 3.87 -9.54 -5.90
N GLY A 151 2.71 -10.11 -5.51
CA GLY A 151 1.66 -9.42 -4.78
C GLY A 151 0.86 -8.41 -5.59
N GLU A 152 0.97 -8.40 -6.91
CA GLU A 152 0.23 -7.54 -7.82
C GLU A 152 -1.26 -7.87 -7.82
N ILE A 153 -2.11 -6.86 -7.87
CA ILE A 153 -3.53 -7.03 -8.18
C ILE A 153 -3.64 -7.08 -9.70
N VAL A 154 -3.82 -8.30 -10.21
CA VAL A 154 -3.78 -8.60 -11.65
C VAL A 154 -5.09 -8.32 -12.35
N GLY A 155 -6.19 -8.27 -11.59
CA GLY A 155 -7.51 -7.90 -12.11
C GLY A 155 -8.48 -7.66 -10.97
N TYR A 156 -9.44 -6.77 -11.20
CA TYR A 156 -10.48 -6.44 -10.22
C TYR A 156 -11.72 -5.88 -10.93
N ALA A 157 -12.86 -5.95 -10.25
CA ALA A 157 -14.11 -5.30 -10.67
C ALA A 157 -14.83 -4.72 -9.46
N MET A 158 -15.57 -3.65 -9.69
CA MET A 158 -16.36 -2.98 -8.66
C MET A 158 -17.82 -2.88 -9.10
N GLY A 159 -18.75 -3.04 -8.16
CA GLY A 159 -20.18 -2.99 -8.43
C GLY A 159 -21.00 -2.74 -7.18
N GLU A 160 -22.26 -2.34 -7.37
CA GLU A 160 -23.21 -2.04 -6.30
C GLU A 160 -23.88 -3.27 -5.69
N ARG A 161 -23.73 -4.44 -6.33
CA ARG A 161 -24.30 -5.71 -5.88
C ARG A 161 -23.24 -6.80 -5.84
N LEU A 162 -23.33 -7.66 -4.84
CA LEU A 162 -22.54 -8.87 -4.73
C LEU A 162 -23.10 -9.93 -5.69
N SER A 163 -22.70 -9.89 -6.95
CA SER A 163 -23.20 -10.76 -8.01
C SER A 163 -22.11 -11.66 -8.58
N LYS A 164 -22.49 -12.79 -9.18
CA LYS A 164 -21.60 -13.67 -9.95
C LYS A 164 -20.89 -12.88 -11.07
N ASN A 165 -21.59 -11.94 -11.69
CA ASN A 165 -21.08 -11.12 -12.77
C ASN A 165 -19.88 -10.26 -12.33
N LEU A 166 -19.86 -9.80 -11.07
CA LEU A 166 -18.75 -9.03 -10.51
C LEU A 166 -17.46 -9.86 -10.53
N ILE A 167 -17.51 -11.12 -10.11
CA ILE A 167 -16.35 -12.01 -10.08
C ILE A 167 -15.92 -12.39 -11.48
N ASN A 168 -16.87 -12.71 -12.37
CA ASN A 168 -16.58 -13.04 -13.76
C ASN A 168 -15.86 -11.87 -14.44
N GLN A 169 -16.31 -10.63 -14.25
CA GLN A 169 -15.65 -9.44 -14.77
C GLN A 169 -14.23 -9.26 -14.22
N SER A 170 -14.03 -9.48 -12.91
CA SER A 170 -12.70 -9.35 -12.31
C SER A 170 -11.73 -10.40 -12.86
N LEU A 171 -12.17 -11.64 -13.03
CA LEU A 171 -11.40 -12.72 -13.63
C LEU A 171 -11.08 -12.43 -15.10
N PHE A 172 -12.08 -12.03 -15.89
CA PHE A 172 -11.91 -11.70 -17.30
C PHE A 172 -10.85 -10.61 -17.49
N ARG A 173 -10.89 -9.55 -16.69
CA ARG A 173 -9.87 -8.49 -16.72
C ARG A 173 -8.49 -9.02 -16.35
N ALA A 174 -8.38 -9.87 -15.33
CA ALA A 174 -7.11 -10.48 -14.94
C ALA A 174 -6.51 -11.34 -16.05
N VAL A 175 -7.32 -12.24 -16.65
CA VAL A 175 -6.89 -13.14 -17.71
C VAL A 175 -6.52 -12.38 -18.99
N THR A 176 -7.29 -11.38 -19.37
CA THR A 176 -7.01 -10.54 -20.54
C THR A 176 -5.70 -9.76 -20.37
N ALA A 177 -5.48 -9.20 -19.19
CA ALA A 177 -4.28 -8.41 -18.90
C ALA A 177 -3.00 -9.26 -18.78
N LYS A 178 -3.09 -10.44 -18.17
CA LYS A 178 -1.91 -11.24 -17.83
C LYS A 178 -1.68 -12.46 -18.71
N ARG A 179 -2.71 -12.94 -19.40
CA ARG A 179 -2.67 -14.14 -20.27
C ARG A 179 -1.93 -15.30 -19.59
N PRO A 180 -2.42 -15.75 -18.41
CA PRO A 180 -1.71 -16.74 -17.62
C PRO A 180 -1.55 -18.06 -18.40
N PRO A 181 -0.50 -18.84 -18.14
CA PRO A 181 -0.34 -20.15 -18.74
C PRO A 181 -1.43 -21.10 -18.23
N LYS A 182 -1.74 -22.16 -19.01
CA LYS A 182 -2.58 -23.25 -18.55
C LYS A 182 -2.02 -23.87 -17.26
N GLY A 183 -2.91 -24.27 -16.36
CA GLY A 183 -2.51 -24.84 -15.06
C GLY A 183 -2.30 -23.79 -13.96
N LEU A 184 -2.58 -22.51 -14.20
CA LEU A 184 -2.69 -21.50 -13.13
C LEU A 184 -3.55 -22.07 -11.99
N LEU A 185 -3.07 -21.97 -10.76
CA LEU A 185 -3.85 -22.31 -9.56
C LEU A 185 -4.63 -21.07 -9.11
N HIS A 186 -5.95 -21.14 -9.17
CA HIS A 186 -6.85 -20.11 -8.66
C HIS A 186 -7.39 -20.53 -7.31
N HIS A 187 -7.06 -19.80 -6.26
CA HIS A 187 -7.53 -20.08 -4.90
C HIS A 187 -8.48 -19.01 -4.41
N SER A 188 -9.59 -19.41 -3.79
CA SER A 188 -10.59 -18.51 -3.21
C SER A 188 -11.09 -19.04 -1.87
N ASP A 189 -11.85 -18.22 -1.16
CA ASP A 189 -12.68 -18.71 -0.07
C ASP A 189 -13.85 -19.56 -0.61
N ARG A 190 -14.70 -20.08 0.32
CA ARG A 190 -15.90 -20.87 -0.02
C ARG A 190 -17.12 -20.00 -0.24
N GLY A 191 -16.98 -18.73 -0.61
CA GLY A 191 -18.12 -17.88 -0.91
C GLY A 191 -18.99 -18.45 -2.02
N SER A 192 -20.32 -18.34 -1.89
CA SER A 192 -21.29 -18.92 -2.83
C SER A 192 -21.05 -18.51 -4.27
N GLN A 193 -20.45 -17.34 -4.48
CA GLN A 193 -20.14 -16.80 -5.79
C GLN A 193 -19.06 -17.62 -6.49
N TYR A 194 -18.00 -18.03 -5.75
CA TYR A 194 -16.90 -18.86 -6.26
C TYR A 194 -17.31 -20.32 -6.48
N CYS A 195 -18.32 -20.79 -5.72
CA CYS A 195 -18.88 -22.13 -5.86
C CYS A 195 -19.89 -22.25 -7.02
N SER A 196 -20.25 -21.14 -7.69
CA SER A 196 -21.25 -21.15 -8.75
C SER A 196 -20.80 -21.99 -9.96
N TYR A 197 -21.76 -22.69 -10.58
CA TYR A 197 -21.50 -23.55 -11.75
C TYR A 197 -20.87 -22.76 -12.91
N GLU A 198 -21.40 -21.58 -13.21
CA GLU A 198 -20.92 -20.76 -14.33
C GLU A 198 -19.47 -20.29 -14.12
N TYR A 199 -19.10 -19.91 -12.88
CA TYR A 199 -17.73 -19.50 -12.56
C TYR A 199 -16.75 -20.67 -12.69
N ARG A 200 -17.14 -21.85 -12.24
CA ARG A 200 -16.32 -23.07 -12.33
C ARG A 200 -16.14 -23.51 -13.78
N GLN A 201 -17.19 -23.43 -14.61
CA GLN A 201 -17.08 -23.69 -16.04
C GLN A 201 -16.12 -22.72 -16.72
N LEU A 202 -16.19 -21.43 -16.39
CA LEU A 202 -15.27 -20.43 -16.94
C LEU A 202 -13.82 -20.75 -16.58
N LEU A 203 -13.52 -21.09 -15.33
CA LEU A 203 -12.18 -21.49 -14.90
C LEU A 203 -11.69 -22.74 -15.64
N GLN A 204 -12.57 -23.75 -15.84
CA GLN A 204 -12.25 -24.96 -16.59
C GLN A 204 -11.93 -24.67 -18.07
N GLN A 205 -12.74 -23.83 -18.73
CA GLN A 205 -12.50 -23.39 -20.11
C GLN A 205 -11.16 -22.68 -20.29
N LEU A 206 -10.74 -21.93 -19.26
CA LEU A 206 -9.45 -21.24 -19.22
C LEU A 206 -8.28 -22.17 -18.87
N GLY A 207 -8.53 -23.47 -18.59
CA GLY A 207 -7.50 -24.40 -18.15
C GLY A 207 -6.91 -24.09 -16.77
N VAL A 208 -7.69 -23.44 -15.90
CA VAL A 208 -7.30 -23.01 -14.55
C VAL A 208 -7.64 -24.11 -13.56
N ARG A 209 -6.72 -24.42 -12.67
CA ARG A 209 -6.93 -25.36 -11.53
C ARG A 209 -7.59 -24.60 -10.39
N VAL A 210 -8.64 -25.16 -9.82
CA VAL A 210 -9.40 -24.55 -8.73
C VAL A 210 -8.94 -25.09 -7.38
N SER A 211 -8.80 -24.21 -6.41
CA SER A 211 -8.51 -24.51 -5.01
C SER A 211 -9.38 -23.65 -4.10
N MET A 212 -9.86 -24.19 -3.00
CA MET A 212 -10.68 -23.45 -2.03
C MET A 212 -10.16 -23.62 -0.62
N SER A 213 -10.26 -22.56 0.19
CA SER A 213 -9.88 -22.58 1.62
C SER A 213 -10.55 -23.71 2.39
N GLY A 214 -9.89 -24.25 3.41
CA GLY A 214 -10.48 -25.16 4.37
C GLY A 214 -11.68 -24.52 5.10
N LYS A 215 -12.62 -25.35 5.60
CA LYS A 215 -13.79 -24.84 6.35
C LYS A 215 -13.34 -24.12 7.61
N GLY A 216 -13.66 -22.82 7.71
CA GLY A 216 -13.31 -22.00 8.88
C GLY A 216 -11.84 -21.59 8.96
N ASN A 217 -11.00 -21.89 7.96
CA ASN A 217 -9.60 -21.51 7.96
C ASN A 217 -9.38 -20.20 7.16
N CYS A 218 -9.32 -19.09 7.87
CA CYS A 218 -9.06 -17.76 7.28
C CYS A 218 -7.60 -17.59 6.80
N TYR A 219 -6.68 -18.41 7.32
CA TYR A 219 -5.25 -18.28 6.94
C TYR A 219 -4.96 -18.70 5.50
N ASP A 220 -5.84 -19.52 4.91
CA ASP A 220 -5.66 -20.00 3.53
C ASP A 220 -5.72 -18.88 2.48
N ASN A 221 -6.40 -17.76 2.78
CA ASN A 221 -6.48 -16.57 1.91
C ASN A 221 -5.77 -15.32 2.49
N ALA A 222 -4.91 -15.53 3.49
CA ALA A 222 -4.25 -14.44 4.23
C ALA A 222 -3.53 -13.39 3.34
N PRO A 223 -2.86 -13.71 2.21
CA PRO A 223 -2.24 -12.70 1.37
C PRO A 223 -3.25 -11.75 0.72
N MET A 224 -4.48 -12.22 0.40
CA MET A 224 -5.53 -11.36 -0.16
C MET A 224 -6.17 -10.51 0.93
N GLU A 225 -6.45 -11.09 2.10
CA GLU A 225 -6.92 -10.35 3.28
C GLU A 225 -5.94 -9.25 3.70
N SER A 226 -4.64 -9.53 3.65
CA SER A 226 -3.59 -8.54 3.91
C SER A 226 -3.62 -7.37 2.92
N PHE A 227 -3.97 -7.61 1.65
CA PHE A 227 -4.17 -6.55 0.67
C PHE A 227 -5.38 -5.69 1.03
N TRP A 228 -6.53 -6.30 1.34
CA TRP A 228 -7.72 -5.55 1.75
C TRP A 228 -7.47 -4.72 3.01
N GLY A 229 -6.76 -5.30 3.98
CA GLY A 229 -6.33 -4.57 5.18
C GLY A 229 -5.49 -3.34 4.82
N THR A 230 -4.54 -3.49 3.89
CA THR A 230 -3.68 -2.41 3.41
C THR A 230 -4.50 -1.32 2.70
N LEU A 231 -5.36 -1.69 1.75
CA LEU A 231 -6.24 -0.76 1.03
C LEU A 231 -7.13 0.03 2.01
N LYS A 232 -7.75 -0.69 2.97
CA LYS A 232 -8.62 -0.06 3.97
C LYS A 232 -7.86 0.88 4.88
N GLN A 233 -6.68 0.49 5.35
CA GLN A 233 -5.86 1.30 6.26
C GLN A 233 -5.23 2.52 5.57
N GLU A 234 -4.81 2.38 4.33
CA GLU A 234 -4.06 3.44 3.63
C GLU A 234 -4.99 4.41 2.88
N LEU A 235 -6.19 3.97 2.48
CA LEU A 235 -7.15 4.76 1.72
C LEU A 235 -8.53 4.87 2.40
N ILE A 236 -9.27 3.74 2.49
CA ILE A 236 -10.71 3.76 2.75
C ILE A 236 -11.06 4.39 4.10
N HIS A 237 -10.36 4.03 5.18
CA HIS A 237 -10.66 4.53 6.52
C HIS A 237 -10.37 6.03 6.73
N HIS A 238 -9.74 6.67 5.77
CA HIS A 238 -9.40 8.10 5.80
C HIS A 238 -10.30 8.93 4.87
N ARG A 239 -11.28 8.31 4.25
CA ARG A 239 -12.21 8.93 3.31
C ARG A 239 -13.66 8.75 3.76
N HIS A 240 -14.47 9.68 3.38
CA HIS A 240 -15.92 9.60 3.38
C HIS A 240 -16.35 9.72 1.90
N TYR A 241 -16.98 8.68 1.38
CA TYR A 241 -17.38 8.64 -0.03
C TYR A 241 -18.87 9.00 -0.15
N THR A 242 -19.16 10.10 -0.81
CA THR A 242 -20.53 10.53 -1.09
C THR A 242 -21.18 9.69 -2.19
N SER A 243 -20.39 9.08 -3.08
CA SER A 243 -20.90 8.22 -4.14
C SER A 243 -20.01 7.01 -4.40
N ARG A 244 -20.59 5.94 -4.94
CA ARG A 244 -19.83 4.77 -5.42
C ARG A 244 -18.84 5.16 -6.52
N ARG A 245 -19.21 6.09 -7.39
CA ARG A 245 -18.36 6.58 -8.48
C ARG A 245 -17.07 7.20 -7.94
N GLN A 246 -17.15 8.03 -6.92
CA GLN A 246 -15.97 8.62 -6.27
C GLN A 246 -15.09 7.53 -5.68
N ALA A 247 -15.68 6.56 -4.95
CA ALA A 247 -14.92 5.45 -4.38
C ALA A 247 -14.22 4.61 -5.47
N MET A 248 -14.92 4.31 -6.58
CA MET A 248 -14.36 3.57 -7.71
C MET A 248 -13.14 4.27 -8.32
N GLN A 249 -13.19 5.59 -8.52
CA GLN A 249 -12.09 6.37 -9.08
C GLN A 249 -10.85 6.33 -8.18
N GLU A 250 -11.02 6.61 -6.87
CA GLU A 250 -9.90 6.64 -5.93
C GLU A 250 -9.30 5.24 -5.70
N ILE A 251 -10.12 4.18 -5.68
CA ILE A 251 -9.66 2.80 -5.54
C ILE A 251 -8.90 2.37 -6.80
N THR A 252 -9.39 2.71 -7.99
CA THR A 252 -8.71 2.42 -9.26
C THR A 252 -7.34 3.07 -9.29
N GLU A 253 -7.24 4.36 -8.97
CA GLU A 253 -5.97 5.08 -8.89
C GLU A 253 -5.03 4.45 -7.84
N TYR A 254 -5.58 4.06 -6.68
CA TYR A 254 -4.80 3.41 -5.65
C TYR A 254 -4.22 2.07 -6.12
N ILE A 255 -5.01 1.22 -6.75
CA ILE A 255 -4.57 -0.11 -7.21
C ILE A 255 -3.58 0.02 -8.37
N GLU A 256 -3.97 0.72 -9.44
CA GLU A 256 -3.21 0.75 -10.69
C GLU A 256 -1.91 1.54 -10.59
N ILE A 257 -1.98 2.71 -9.94
CA ILE A 257 -0.84 3.62 -9.92
C ILE A 257 -0.03 3.43 -8.65
N PHE A 258 -0.65 3.52 -7.47
CA PHE A 258 0.10 3.51 -6.24
C PHE A 258 0.50 2.09 -5.83
N TYR A 259 -0.45 1.17 -5.62
CA TYR A 259 -0.18 -0.15 -5.06
C TYR A 259 0.68 -1.02 -6.00
N ASN A 260 0.28 -1.15 -7.26
CA ASN A 260 0.97 -2.02 -8.21
C ASN A 260 2.31 -1.44 -8.69
N ARG A 261 2.42 -0.11 -8.89
CA ARG A 261 3.59 0.49 -9.55
C ARG A 261 4.53 1.25 -8.64
N GLN A 262 4.06 1.79 -7.52
CA GLN A 262 4.86 2.68 -6.67
C GLN A 262 5.09 2.14 -5.27
N ARG A 263 4.09 1.43 -4.69
CA ARG A 263 4.13 1.05 -3.30
C ARG A 263 5.21 0.01 -3.01
N LEU A 264 6.23 0.42 -2.27
CA LEU A 264 7.32 -0.46 -1.83
C LEU A 264 6.81 -1.51 -0.83
N GLN A 265 7.20 -2.77 -1.03
CA GLN A 265 6.84 -3.89 -0.17
C GLN A 265 8.10 -4.56 0.38
N ALA A 266 8.21 -4.62 1.72
CA ALA A 266 9.39 -5.22 2.37
C ALA A 266 9.63 -6.67 1.93
N LYS A 267 8.56 -7.47 1.75
CA LYS A 267 8.64 -8.86 1.27
C LYS A 267 9.23 -8.99 -0.15
N LEU A 268 9.22 -7.92 -0.94
CA LEU A 268 9.80 -7.86 -2.29
C LEU A 268 11.16 -7.15 -2.30
N GLY A 269 11.83 -7.05 -1.14
CA GLY A 269 13.09 -6.30 -1.02
C GLY A 269 12.93 -4.80 -1.24
N PHE A 270 11.81 -4.24 -0.79
CA PHE A 270 11.43 -2.83 -0.99
C PHE A 270 11.26 -2.43 -2.45
N LEU A 271 10.82 -3.35 -3.29
CA LEU A 271 10.34 -3.06 -4.64
C LEU A 271 8.81 -2.97 -4.67
N SER A 272 8.27 -2.28 -5.67
CA SER A 272 6.86 -2.38 -6.02
C SER A 272 6.59 -3.69 -6.77
N PRO A 273 5.34 -4.20 -6.83
CA PRO A 273 4.99 -5.37 -7.64
C PRO A 273 5.50 -5.31 -9.08
N ALA A 274 5.30 -4.17 -9.74
CA ALA A 274 5.75 -3.96 -11.12
C ALA A 274 7.28 -3.96 -11.25
N ALA A 275 8.00 -3.30 -10.33
CA ALA A 275 9.45 -3.27 -10.33
C ALA A 275 10.05 -4.66 -10.05
N TYR A 276 9.42 -5.44 -9.15
CA TYR A 276 9.81 -6.81 -8.86
C TYR A 276 9.66 -7.73 -10.09
N THR A 277 8.54 -7.61 -10.79
CA THR A 277 8.30 -8.36 -12.04
C THR A 277 9.31 -7.98 -13.13
N LYS A 278 9.57 -6.67 -13.30
CA LYS A 278 10.57 -6.20 -14.27
C LYS A 278 11.96 -6.78 -13.96
N ARG A 279 12.36 -6.79 -12.69
CA ARG A 279 13.63 -7.37 -12.25
C ARG A 279 13.71 -8.87 -12.54
N PHE A 280 12.62 -9.63 -12.30
CA PHE A 280 12.55 -11.05 -12.59
C PHE A 280 12.81 -11.34 -14.07
N TYR A 281 12.10 -10.67 -14.98
CA TYR A 281 12.29 -10.86 -16.42
C TYR A 281 13.65 -10.37 -16.91
N ALA A 282 14.19 -9.30 -16.36
CA ALA A 282 15.54 -8.86 -16.68
C ALA A 282 16.61 -9.89 -16.28
N GLY A 283 16.41 -10.58 -15.13
CA GLY A 283 17.28 -11.68 -14.71
C GLY A 283 17.24 -12.90 -15.63
N LEU A 284 16.06 -13.22 -16.19
CA LEU A 284 15.90 -14.32 -17.15
C LEU A 284 16.55 -14.02 -18.52
N LEU A 285 16.60 -12.75 -18.93
CA LEU A 285 17.25 -12.34 -20.19
C LEU A 285 18.77 -12.26 -20.05
N ALA A 286 19.29 -12.19 -18.84
CA ALA A 286 20.73 -12.09 -18.56
C ALA A 286 21.38 -13.45 -18.22
N ALA A 287 20.58 -14.51 -18.06
CA ALA A 287 21.03 -15.88 -17.78
C ALA A 287 21.04 -16.71 -19.07
#